data_362f7c0b6436729b375102e0cd838786
#
_entry.id   362f7c0b6436729b375102e0cd838786
#
_cell.length_a   1.000
_cell.length_b   1.000
_cell.length_c   1.000
_cell.angle_alpha   90.00
_cell.angle_beta   90.00
_cell.angle_gamma   90.00
#
_symmetry.space_group_name_H-M   'P 1'
#
loop_
_entity.id
_entity.type
_entity.pdbx_description
1 polymer ?
#
loop_
_entity_poly.entity_id
_entity_poly.type
_entity_poly.pdbx_seq_one_letter_code
_entity_poly.pdbx_strand_id
1 'polypeptide(L)'
;MAATGPDHRAAIPACFAARSGARGNPAMTVRQLPLDLRLRDHSRFDTFHTDGNGLAAATLKAMAAGAGERQVFLHGGAGSGKTHLLQAACHEAFAQRRSCAYLPLQELQALDPGAVLEGMDGLELLVLDDLQAVAGQPDWERALFGLINQVRERRGQLLLAARAAPEGIGCRLADLSSRLGWGPVFRLDQPGDLQLKAILRKRAASRGLELSGAVVDYLLRHECRDLEVLLSLLDRLDLAALAEQRRLTIPFIREQLRRPPGRE
;
A
#
# COMPACT_ATOMS: atom_id res chain seq x y z
N MET A 1 -26.84 -15.50 -33.20
CA MET A 1 -27.05 -15.53 -31.75
C MET A 1 -25.68 -15.31 -31.10
N ALA A 2 -25.42 -14.09 -30.64
CA ALA A 2 -24.16 -13.68 -30.06
C ALA A 2 -24.24 -13.90 -28.53
N ALA A 3 -23.28 -14.67 -28.01
CA ALA A 3 -23.12 -14.86 -26.57
C ALA A 3 -22.10 -13.83 -26.07
N THR A 4 -22.61 -12.84 -25.34
CA THR A 4 -21.89 -11.80 -24.61
C THR A 4 -21.26 -12.44 -23.38
N GLY A 5 -19.92 -12.48 -23.30
CA GLY A 5 -19.20 -12.83 -22.07
C GLY A 5 -19.22 -11.70 -21.06
N PRO A 6 -19.18 -11.97 -19.75
CA PRO A 6 -19.28 -10.94 -18.72
C PRO A 6 -17.98 -10.11 -18.63
N ASP A 7 -18.17 -8.81 -18.78
CA ASP A 7 -17.17 -7.76 -18.60
C ASP A 7 -16.87 -7.62 -17.08
N HIS A 8 -15.78 -8.22 -16.61
CA HIS A 8 -15.31 -8.11 -15.23
C HIS A 8 -14.39 -6.88 -15.04
N ARG A 9 -14.84 -5.72 -15.49
CA ARG A 9 -14.32 -4.43 -15.02
C ARG A 9 -15.15 -3.93 -13.84
N ALA A 10 -15.04 -4.59 -12.69
CA ALA A 10 -15.50 -4.01 -11.44
C ALA A 10 -14.54 -2.87 -11.06
N ALA A 11 -14.89 -1.65 -11.43
CA ALA A 11 -14.30 -0.45 -10.87
C ALA A 11 -14.58 -0.45 -9.36
N ILE A 12 -13.53 -0.68 -8.55
CA ILE A 12 -13.60 -0.46 -7.10
C ILE A 12 -13.73 1.05 -6.91
N PRO A 13 -14.80 1.55 -6.26
CA PRO A 13 -14.95 2.98 -6.04
C PRO A 13 -13.80 3.49 -5.17
N ALA A 14 -13.29 4.67 -5.52
CA ALA A 14 -12.32 5.40 -4.73
C ALA A 14 -12.69 5.35 -3.25
N CYS A 15 -11.70 5.08 -2.38
CA CYS A 15 -11.86 4.97 -0.93
C CYS A 15 -12.19 6.33 -0.31
N PHE A 16 -13.33 6.90 -0.69
CA PHE A 16 -13.88 8.14 -0.13
C PHE A 16 -15.41 8.03 -0.11
N ALA A 17 -15.95 7.22 0.79
CA ALA A 17 -17.37 7.18 1.07
C ALA A 17 -17.63 7.74 2.49
N ALA A 18 -17.54 9.07 2.62
CA ALA A 18 -18.18 9.75 3.73
C ALA A 18 -19.70 9.74 3.49
N ARG A 19 -20.44 8.91 4.23
CA ARG A 19 -21.89 9.05 4.31
C ARG A 19 -22.22 10.28 5.15
N SER A 20 -22.51 11.40 4.49
CA SER A 20 -23.17 12.53 5.14
C SER A 20 -24.66 12.21 5.33
N GLY A 21 -25.04 11.97 6.56
CA GLY A 21 -26.43 12.02 7.00
C GLY A 21 -26.56 13.12 8.05
N ALA A 22 -26.87 14.37 7.64
CA ALA A 22 -27.68 15.35 8.36
C ALA A 22 -27.71 16.71 7.64
N ARG A 23 -28.88 17.08 7.17
CA ARG A 23 -29.49 18.41 7.09
C ARG A 23 -28.62 19.66 6.87
N GLY A 24 -28.70 20.19 5.66
CA GLY A 24 -28.90 21.57 5.29
C GLY A 24 -27.93 22.65 5.82
N ASN A 25 -26.94 23.00 4.97
CA ASN A 25 -26.56 24.41 4.80
C ASN A 25 -25.95 24.61 3.40
N PRO A 26 -26.24 25.71 2.68
CA PRO A 26 -25.83 25.87 1.29
C PRO A 26 -24.41 26.43 1.16
N ALA A 27 -23.74 25.98 0.10
CA ALA A 27 -22.64 26.61 -0.60
C ALA A 27 -21.29 26.70 0.15
N MET A 28 -20.57 25.59 0.17
CA MET A 28 -19.13 25.61 -0.14
C MET A 28 -18.88 24.44 -1.10
N THR A 29 -18.60 24.77 -2.34
CA THR A 29 -18.16 23.81 -3.36
C THR A 29 -16.74 23.40 -2.98
N VAL A 30 -16.62 22.38 -2.13
CA VAL A 30 -15.35 21.71 -1.88
C VAL A 30 -14.96 21.10 -3.21
N ARG A 31 -13.94 21.66 -3.84
CA ARG A 31 -13.26 21.08 -4.99
C ARG A 31 -12.59 19.80 -4.50
N GLN A 32 -13.32 18.70 -4.47
CA GLN A 32 -12.74 17.38 -4.29
C GLN A 32 -11.73 17.17 -5.43
N LEU A 33 -10.46 17.16 -5.08
CA LEU A 33 -9.42 16.69 -5.98
C LEU A 33 -9.71 15.19 -6.21
N PRO A 34 -9.94 14.74 -7.45
CA PRO A 34 -10.04 13.32 -7.74
C PRO A 34 -8.64 12.71 -7.57
N LEU A 35 -8.29 12.36 -6.35
CA LEU A 35 -7.11 11.52 -6.10
C LEU A 35 -7.49 10.11 -6.51
N ASP A 36 -6.98 9.64 -7.65
CA ASP A 36 -7.14 8.26 -8.13
C ASP A 36 -6.16 7.33 -7.35
N LEU A 37 -6.31 7.33 -6.02
CA LEU A 37 -5.53 6.49 -5.12
C LEU A 37 -6.08 5.06 -5.18
N ARG A 38 -5.59 4.29 -6.15
CA ARG A 38 -6.00 2.88 -6.34
C ARG A 38 -5.23 1.98 -5.40
N LEU A 39 -5.96 1.29 -4.52
CA LEU A 39 -5.39 0.14 -3.83
C LEU A 39 -5.04 -0.94 -4.87
N ARG A 40 -3.86 -1.54 -4.74
CA ARG A 40 -3.45 -2.65 -5.62
C ARG A 40 -4.27 -3.90 -5.27
N ASP A 41 -5.02 -4.45 -6.20
CA ASP A 41 -5.92 -5.60 -6.00
C ASP A 41 -5.26 -6.82 -5.35
N HIS A 42 -3.96 -6.96 -5.55
CA HIS A 42 -3.17 -8.08 -5.04
C HIS A 42 -2.58 -7.87 -3.65
N SER A 43 -2.69 -6.68 -3.07
CA SER A 43 -2.20 -6.41 -1.73
C SER A 43 -3.20 -6.94 -0.70
N ARG A 44 -3.09 -8.22 -0.38
CA ARG A 44 -3.95 -8.93 0.58
C ARG A 44 -3.11 -9.68 1.59
N PHE A 45 -3.64 -9.95 2.79
CA PHE A 45 -2.92 -10.69 3.83
C PHE A 45 -2.57 -12.13 3.43
N ASP A 46 -3.40 -12.79 2.64
CA ASP A 46 -3.17 -14.16 2.13
C ASP A 46 -2.06 -14.23 1.08
N THR A 47 -1.80 -13.13 0.37
CA THR A 47 -0.69 -13.04 -0.59
C THR A 47 0.62 -12.58 0.04
N PHE A 48 0.59 -12.04 1.26
CA PHE A 48 1.78 -11.63 1.98
C PHE A 48 2.63 -12.83 2.42
N HIS A 49 3.94 -12.68 2.34
CA HIS A 49 4.89 -13.69 2.83
C HIS A 49 5.26 -13.34 4.28
N THR A 50 4.86 -14.21 5.21
CA THR A 50 4.88 -13.90 6.65
C THR A 50 6.18 -14.24 7.37
N ASP A 51 7.14 -14.91 6.73
CA ASP A 51 8.39 -15.32 7.38
C ASP A 51 9.12 -14.12 8.00
N GLY A 52 9.33 -14.16 9.30
CA GLY A 52 9.89 -13.05 10.09
C GLY A 52 8.91 -11.91 10.41
N ASN A 53 7.85 -11.73 9.62
CA ASN A 53 6.91 -10.60 9.74
C ASN A 53 5.49 -11.02 10.19
N GLY A 54 5.32 -12.27 10.66
CA GLY A 54 4.01 -12.85 10.98
C GLY A 54 3.24 -12.10 12.06
N LEU A 55 3.94 -11.63 13.11
CA LEU A 55 3.32 -10.88 14.20
C LEU A 55 2.77 -9.54 13.71
N ALA A 56 3.54 -8.81 12.90
CA ALA A 56 3.08 -7.55 12.30
C ALA A 56 1.83 -7.79 11.44
N ALA A 57 1.86 -8.78 10.54
CA ALA A 57 0.71 -9.11 9.68
C ALA A 57 -0.54 -9.49 10.50
N ALA A 58 -0.40 -10.30 11.55
CA ALA A 58 -1.52 -10.67 12.44
C ALA A 58 -2.09 -9.46 13.19
N THR A 59 -1.23 -8.58 13.71
CA THR A 59 -1.64 -7.35 14.40
C THR A 59 -2.41 -6.42 13.46
N LEU A 60 -1.91 -6.20 12.25
CA LEU A 60 -2.59 -5.35 11.26
C LEU A 60 -3.94 -5.95 10.83
N LYS A 61 -4.02 -7.26 10.68
CA LYS A 61 -5.27 -7.95 10.34
C LYS A 61 -6.31 -7.78 11.44
N ALA A 62 -5.91 -7.89 12.72
CA ALA A 62 -6.81 -7.63 13.85
C ALA A 62 -7.30 -6.17 13.87
N MET A 63 -6.40 -5.20 13.65
CA MET A 63 -6.76 -3.78 13.54
C MET A 63 -7.74 -3.52 12.41
N ALA A 64 -7.51 -4.09 11.24
CA ALA A 64 -8.40 -3.96 10.09
C ALA A 64 -9.81 -4.49 10.39
N ALA A 65 -9.94 -5.51 11.24
CA ALA A 65 -11.22 -6.02 11.74
C ALA A 65 -11.82 -5.19 12.89
N GLY A 66 -11.18 -4.08 13.30
CA GLY A 66 -11.67 -3.21 14.37
C GLY A 66 -11.24 -3.61 15.79
N ALA A 67 -10.35 -4.59 15.91
CA ALA A 67 -9.86 -5.11 17.19
C ALA A 67 -8.39 -4.72 17.43
N GLY A 68 -7.87 -5.04 18.61
CA GLY A 68 -6.45 -4.89 18.94
C GLY A 68 -5.99 -3.46 19.14
N GLU A 69 -4.83 -3.13 18.58
CA GLU A 69 -4.12 -1.89 18.83
C GLU A 69 -4.81 -0.65 18.25
N ARG A 70 -4.59 0.51 18.87
CA ARG A 70 -5.09 1.79 18.38
C ARG A 70 -4.15 2.43 17.36
N GLN A 71 -2.88 2.14 17.46
CA GLN A 71 -1.85 2.64 16.56
C GLN A 71 -0.77 1.59 16.37
N VAL A 72 -0.32 1.42 15.15
CA VAL A 72 0.85 0.58 14.81
C VAL A 72 1.73 1.36 13.85
N PHE A 73 3.03 1.27 14.07
CA PHE A 73 4.04 1.84 13.19
C PHE A 73 4.89 0.73 12.55
N LEU A 74 4.95 0.72 11.23
CA LEU A 74 5.80 -0.18 10.45
C LEU A 74 7.02 0.56 9.95
N HIS A 75 8.21 -0.04 10.10
CA HIS A 75 9.40 0.50 9.44
C HIS A 75 10.24 -0.59 8.80
N GLY A 76 11.06 -0.20 7.83
CA GLY A 76 11.95 -1.12 7.10
C GLY A 76 12.36 -0.58 5.74
N GLY A 77 13.35 -1.20 5.12
CA GLY A 77 13.86 -0.80 3.81
C GLY A 77 12.81 -0.87 2.69
N ALA A 78 13.17 -0.40 1.51
CA ALA A 78 12.36 -0.59 0.31
C ALA A 78 12.14 -2.10 0.07
N GLY A 79 10.97 -2.48 -0.44
CA GLY A 79 10.64 -3.88 -0.71
C GLY A 79 10.40 -4.76 0.52
N SER A 80 10.37 -4.23 1.77
CA SER A 80 10.06 -5.00 2.98
C SER A 80 8.57 -5.35 3.13
N GLY A 81 7.69 -4.84 2.27
CA GLY A 81 6.27 -5.17 2.27
C GLY A 81 5.37 -4.24 3.10
N LYS A 82 5.87 -3.07 3.57
CA LYS A 82 5.07 -2.07 4.31
C LYS A 82 3.79 -1.69 3.56
N THR A 83 3.94 -1.14 2.37
CA THR A 83 2.82 -0.73 1.51
C THR A 83 1.85 -1.88 1.25
N HIS A 84 2.35 -3.10 1.02
CA HIS A 84 1.51 -4.28 0.84
C HIS A 84 0.64 -4.55 2.07
N LEU A 85 1.22 -4.57 3.27
CA LEU A 85 0.47 -4.81 4.51
C LEU A 85 -0.53 -3.69 4.82
N LEU A 86 -0.16 -2.43 4.57
CA LEU A 86 -1.05 -1.29 4.75
C LEU A 86 -2.27 -1.36 3.82
N GLN A 87 -2.04 -1.65 2.53
CA GLN A 87 -3.12 -1.82 1.57
C GLN A 87 -3.96 -3.07 1.85
N ALA A 88 -3.34 -4.17 2.33
CA ALA A 88 -4.07 -5.36 2.78
C ALA A 88 -5.01 -5.05 3.95
N ALA A 89 -4.57 -4.20 4.89
CA ALA A 89 -5.41 -3.75 5.99
C ALA A 89 -6.59 -2.90 5.50
N CYS A 90 -6.38 -2.04 4.50
CA CYS A 90 -7.48 -1.29 3.88
C CYS A 90 -8.49 -2.22 3.19
N HIS A 91 -8.03 -3.21 2.42
CA HIS A 91 -8.92 -4.19 1.79
C HIS A 91 -9.74 -4.97 2.81
N GLU A 92 -9.13 -5.39 3.92
CA GLU A 92 -9.83 -6.09 5.00
C GLU A 92 -10.84 -5.18 5.69
N ALA A 93 -10.47 -3.95 6.06
CA ALA A 93 -11.38 -2.98 6.67
C ALA A 93 -12.59 -2.69 5.76
N PHE A 94 -12.35 -2.58 4.45
CA PHE A 94 -13.40 -2.41 3.45
C PHE A 94 -14.35 -3.61 3.40
N ALA A 95 -13.82 -4.83 3.44
CA ALA A 95 -14.61 -6.06 3.49
C ALA A 95 -15.49 -6.12 4.76
N GLN A 96 -15.01 -5.55 5.87
CA GLN A 96 -15.73 -5.39 7.13
C GLN A 96 -16.66 -4.16 7.16
N ARG A 97 -16.81 -3.43 6.05
CA ARG A 97 -17.62 -2.20 5.90
C ARG A 97 -17.21 -1.07 6.84
N ARG A 98 -15.95 -1.02 7.22
CA ARG A 98 -15.39 0.06 8.05
C ARG A 98 -14.95 1.24 7.18
N SER A 99 -15.13 2.45 7.70
CA SER A 99 -14.59 3.65 7.06
C SER A 99 -13.06 3.67 7.16
N CYS A 100 -12.41 3.77 5.99
CA CYS A 100 -10.96 3.66 5.89
C CYS A 100 -10.42 4.59 4.80
N ALA A 101 -9.24 5.18 5.02
CA ALA A 101 -8.48 5.88 3.97
C ALA A 101 -7.01 5.45 4.00
N TYR A 102 -6.41 5.38 2.80
CA TYR A 102 -4.98 5.14 2.58
C TYR A 102 -4.36 6.38 1.94
N LEU A 103 -3.35 6.96 2.57
CA LEU A 103 -2.66 8.16 2.13
C LEU A 103 -1.17 7.86 1.86
N PRO A 104 -0.75 7.71 0.59
CA PRO A 104 0.66 7.60 0.20
C PRO A 104 1.31 8.98 0.20
N LEU A 105 1.92 9.37 1.31
CA LEU A 105 2.44 10.72 1.50
C LEU A 105 3.56 11.09 0.51
N GLN A 106 4.27 10.11 -0.05
CA GLN A 106 5.22 10.32 -1.14
C GLN A 106 4.57 10.96 -2.38
N GLU A 107 3.33 10.61 -2.69
CA GLU A 107 2.59 11.17 -3.83
C GLU A 107 1.91 12.50 -3.47
N LEU A 108 1.61 12.70 -2.19
CA LEU A 108 0.83 13.84 -1.69
C LEU A 108 1.69 15.00 -1.17
N GLN A 109 2.99 14.81 -0.99
CA GLN A 109 3.89 15.74 -0.32
C GLN A 109 3.93 17.18 -0.89
N ALA A 110 3.57 17.34 -2.17
CA ALA A 110 3.53 18.64 -2.85
C ALA A 110 2.19 19.38 -2.70
N LEU A 111 1.18 18.74 -2.11
CA LEU A 111 -0.15 19.32 -1.90
C LEU A 111 -0.24 20.03 -0.56
N ASP A 112 -1.27 20.87 -0.40
CA ASP A 112 -1.57 21.49 0.90
C ASP A 112 -2.00 20.44 1.91
N PRO A 113 -1.26 20.30 3.06
CA PRO A 113 -1.59 19.28 4.06
C PRO A 113 -2.97 19.48 4.69
N GLY A 114 -3.43 20.73 4.84
CA GLY A 114 -4.76 21.00 5.37
C GLY A 114 -5.86 20.43 4.49
N ALA A 115 -5.77 20.64 3.18
CA ALA A 115 -6.73 20.11 2.22
C ALA A 115 -6.69 18.58 2.10
N VAL A 116 -5.49 17.98 2.17
CA VAL A 116 -5.32 16.51 2.09
C VAL A 116 -5.88 15.80 3.32
N LEU A 117 -5.70 16.39 4.50
CA LEU A 117 -6.05 15.74 5.78
C LEU A 117 -7.45 16.12 6.30
N GLU A 118 -8.17 17.01 5.61
CA GLU A 118 -9.51 17.44 5.99
C GLU A 118 -10.49 16.25 6.08
N GLY A 119 -11.18 16.12 7.22
CA GLY A 119 -12.18 15.07 7.46
C GLY A 119 -11.62 13.67 7.71
N MET A 120 -10.29 13.47 7.72
CA MET A 120 -9.68 12.16 7.97
C MET A 120 -9.79 11.70 9.44
N ASP A 121 -10.01 12.63 10.34
CA ASP A 121 -10.15 12.39 11.79
C ASP A 121 -11.42 11.61 12.16
N GLY A 122 -12.43 11.58 11.27
CA GLY A 122 -13.69 10.84 11.45
C GLY A 122 -13.64 9.38 11.02
N LEU A 123 -12.53 8.89 10.48
CA LEU A 123 -12.40 7.53 9.99
C LEU A 123 -12.14 6.52 11.11
N GLU A 124 -12.63 5.29 10.92
CA GLU A 124 -12.35 4.18 11.84
C GLU A 124 -10.93 3.64 11.68
N LEU A 125 -10.37 3.70 10.46
CA LEU A 125 -8.99 3.31 10.16
C LEU A 125 -8.37 4.33 9.21
N LEU A 126 -7.30 4.99 9.66
CA LEU A 126 -6.50 5.88 8.84
C LEU A 126 -5.11 5.26 8.63
N VAL A 127 -4.69 5.20 7.39
CA VAL A 127 -3.43 4.59 6.96
C VAL A 127 -2.54 5.63 6.29
N LEU A 128 -1.37 5.90 6.87
CA LEU A 128 -0.38 6.86 6.37
C LEU A 128 0.88 6.10 5.95
N ASP A 129 1.18 6.09 4.66
CA ASP A 129 2.38 5.45 4.11
C ASP A 129 3.42 6.51 3.73
N ASP A 130 4.69 6.09 3.73
CA ASP A 130 5.85 6.92 3.36
C ASP A 130 5.98 8.23 4.17
N LEU A 131 5.80 8.18 5.50
CA LEU A 131 5.92 9.33 6.39
C LEU A 131 7.23 10.11 6.24
N GLN A 132 8.33 9.44 5.84
CA GLN A 132 9.62 10.10 5.59
C GLN A 132 9.56 11.13 4.45
N ALA A 133 8.56 11.07 3.57
CA ALA A 133 8.42 12.02 2.45
C ALA A 133 8.04 13.43 2.92
N VAL A 134 7.35 13.53 4.05
CA VAL A 134 6.86 14.80 4.61
C VAL A 134 7.57 15.18 5.90
N ALA A 135 8.44 14.31 6.42
CA ALA A 135 9.27 14.61 7.59
C ALA A 135 10.21 15.80 7.27
N GLY A 136 10.39 16.69 8.24
CA GLY A 136 11.15 17.93 8.07
C GLY A 136 10.37 19.07 7.38
N GLN A 137 9.14 18.84 6.93
CA GLN A 137 8.25 19.87 6.38
C GLN A 137 7.32 20.42 7.48
N PRO A 138 7.49 21.69 7.94
CA PRO A 138 6.80 22.17 9.14
C PRO A 138 5.26 22.18 9.03
N ASP A 139 4.72 22.44 7.84
CA ASP A 139 3.26 22.48 7.64
C ASP A 139 2.66 21.08 7.72
N TRP A 140 3.30 20.09 7.08
CA TRP A 140 2.91 18.69 7.18
C TRP A 140 3.04 18.15 8.60
N GLU A 141 4.13 18.44 9.29
CA GLU A 141 4.33 17.95 10.65
C GLU A 141 3.28 18.50 11.63
N ARG A 142 2.93 19.80 11.54
CA ARG A 142 1.87 20.42 12.34
C ARG A 142 0.50 19.79 12.04
N ALA A 143 0.18 19.61 10.76
CA ALA A 143 -1.08 19.04 10.34
C ALA A 143 -1.22 17.57 10.79
N LEU A 144 -0.17 16.75 10.61
CA LEU A 144 -0.14 15.36 11.07
C LEU A 144 -0.23 15.24 12.59
N PHE A 145 0.46 16.12 13.33
CA PHE A 145 0.37 16.16 14.78
C PHE A 145 -1.06 16.42 15.25
N GLY A 146 -1.74 17.39 14.66
CA GLY A 146 -3.15 17.67 14.93
C GLY A 146 -4.05 16.50 14.61
N LEU A 147 -3.90 15.92 13.43
CA LEU A 147 -4.70 14.79 12.95
C LEU A 147 -4.56 13.55 13.85
N ILE A 148 -3.33 13.17 14.23
CA ILE A 148 -3.08 12.01 15.10
C ILE A 148 -3.80 12.17 16.43
N ASN A 149 -3.78 13.38 17.00
CA ASN A 149 -4.50 13.67 18.25
C ASN A 149 -6.02 13.52 18.08
N GLN A 150 -6.57 14.11 17.01
CA GLN A 150 -8.00 14.06 16.74
C GLN A 150 -8.51 12.63 16.48
N VAL A 151 -7.78 11.83 15.66
CA VAL A 151 -8.12 10.42 15.42
C VAL A 151 -8.13 9.64 16.73
N ARG A 152 -7.16 9.88 17.60
CA ARG A 152 -7.07 9.22 18.91
C ARG A 152 -8.21 9.62 19.85
N GLU A 153 -8.56 10.90 19.93
CA GLU A 153 -9.69 11.40 20.71
C GLU A 153 -11.01 10.77 20.27
N ARG A 154 -11.19 10.58 18.98
CA ARG A 154 -12.35 9.91 18.38
C ARG A 154 -12.27 8.39 18.42
N ARG A 155 -11.24 7.81 19.03
CA ARG A 155 -11.00 6.38 19.14
C ARG A 155 -10.82 5.66 17.79
N GLY A 156 -10.43 6.38 16.75
CA GLY A 156 -9.99 5.82 15.48
C GLY A 156 -8.70 5.01 15.62
N GLN A 157 -8.38 4.24 14.59
CA GLN A 157 -7.14 3.45 14.51
C GLN A 157 -6.20 4.05 13.47
N LEU A 158 -4.89 4.02 13.76
CA LEU A 158 -3.83 4.55 12.91
C LEU A 158 -2.85 3.44 12.50
N LEU A 159 -2.64 3.28 11.21
CA LEU A 159 -1.54 2.49 10.66
C LEU A 159 -0.55 3.43 9.97
N LEU A 160 0.69 3.37 10.41
CA LEU A 160 1.74 4.31 10.03
C LEU A 160 2.91 3.52 9.42
N ALA A 161 3.52 4.04 8.34
CA ALA A 161 4.72 3.42 7.81
C ALA A 161 5.77 4.43 7.36
N ALA A 162 7.04 4.06 7.55
CA ALA A 162 8.20 4.80 7.09
C ALA A 162 9.39 3.87 6.78
N ARG A 163 10.48 4.44 6.24
CA ARG A 163 11.72 3.68 6.01
C ARG A 163 12.53 3.44 7.27
N ALA A 164 12.41 4.32 8.28
CA ALA A 164 13.09 4.27 9.57
C ALA A 164 12.09 4.26 10.72
N ALA A 165 12.55 3.90 11.92
CA ALA A 165 11.75 4.00 13.15
C ALA A 165 11.36 5.47 13.45
N PRO A 166 10.32 5.73 14.29
CA PRO A 166 9.81 7.08 14.54
C PRO A 166 10.86 8.13 14.85
N GLU A 167 11.88 7.76 15.63
CA GLU A 167 12.96 8.66 16.03
C GLU A 167 13.94 8.96 14.89
N GLY A 168 13.98 8.11 13.85
CA GLY A 168 14.92 8.18 12.73
C GLY A 168 14.36 8.73 11.43
N ILE A 169 13.06 9.08 11.36
CA ILE A 169 12.46 9.56 10.10
C ILE A 169 12.79 11.02 9.76
N GLY A 170 13.39 11.78 10.70
CA GLY A 170 13.82 13.15 10.48
C GLY A 170 12.77 14.21 10.76
N CYS A 171 11.79 13.95 11.62
CA CYS A 171 10.85 14.96 12.13
C CYS A 171 11.59 16.06 12.88
N ARG A 172 11.24 17.33 12.59
CA ARG A 172 11.70 18.50 13.36
C ARG A 172 10.87 18.71 14.62
N LEU A 173 9.57 18.36 14.57
CA LEU A 173 8.66 18.45 15.71
C LEU A 173 8.84 17.21 16.59
N ALA A 174 9.55 17.34 17.72
CA ALA A 174 9.82 16.24 18.64
C ALA A 174 8.52 15.58 19.16
N ASP A 175 7.48 16.38 19.40
CA ASP A 175 6.18 15.88 19.83
C ASP A 175 5.53 14.96 18.78
N LEU A 176 5.69 15.24 17.50
CA LEU A 176 5.21 14.35 16.43
C LEU A 176 5.97 13.03 16.48
N SER A 177 7.30 13.05 16.54
CA SER A 177 8.12 11.83 16.63
C SER A 177 7.70 10.95 17.82
N SER A 178 7.49 11.56 19.00
CA SER A 178 6.98 10.84 20.16
C SER A 178 5.61 10.21 19.92
N ARG A 179 4.69 10.93 19.26
CA ARG A 179 3.36 10.43 18.97
C ARG A 179 3.34 9.29 17.94
N LEU A 180 4.22 9.33 16.97
CA LEU A 180 4.37 8.25 15.99
C LEU A 180 4.77 6.92 16.67
N GLY A 181 5.49 6.97 17.78
CA GLY A 181 5.91 5.81 18.58
C GLY A 181 4.92 5.32 19.64
N TRP A 182 3.69 5.86 19.74
CA TRP A 182 2.76 5.54 20.82
C TRP A 182 2.18 4.13 20.84
N GLY A 183 2.26 3.40 19.74
CA GLY A 183 1.82 2.01 19.64
C GLY A 183 2.97 1.05 19.39
N PRO A 184 2.69 -0.22 19.16
CA PRO A 184 3.69 -1.17 18.72
C PRO A 184 4.42 -0.70 17.46
N VAL A 185 5.75 -0.77 17.49
CA VAL A 185 6.63 -0.46 16.36
C VAL A 185 7.22 -1.76 15.84
N PHE A 186 6.90 -2.12 14.60
CA PHE A 186 7.40 -3.32 13.96
C PHE A 186 8.45 -2.97 12.90
N ARG A 187 9.61 -3.58 13.01
CA ARG A 187 10.58 -3.61 11.93
C ARG A 187 10.21 -4.73 10.97
N LEU A 188 10.02 -4.42 9.70
CA LEU A 188 9.83 -5.41 8.66
C LEU A 188 11.17 -5.74 8.00
N ASP A 189 11.50 -7.01 8.01
CA ASP A 189 12.68 -7.50 7.32
C ASP A 189 12.42 -7.63 5.82
N GLN A 190 13.45 -7.32 5.03
CA GLN A 190 13.39 -7.56 3.59
C GLN A 190 13.45 -9.07 3.30
N PRO A 191 12.68 -9.55 2.31
CA PRO A 191 12.74 -10.95 1.95
C PRO A 191 14.12 -11.32 1.39
N GLY A 192 14.68 -12.42 1.89
CA GLY A 192 15.90 -13.03 1.33
C GLY A 192 15.61 -13.75 0.01
N ASP A 193 16.67 -14.24 -0.66
CA ASP A 193 16.56 -14.86 -1.99
C ASP A 193 15.56 -16.02 -2.06
N LEU A 194 15.49 -16.86 -1.01
CA LEU A 194 14.54 -17.97 -0.96
C LEU A 194 13.10 -17.47 -0.86
N GLN A 195 12.88 -16.43 -0.08
CA GLN A 195 11.57 -15.81 0.09
C GLN A 195 11.14 -15.07 -1.18
N LEU A 196 12.04 -14.33 -1.84
CA LEU A 196 11.77 -13.71 -3.14
C LEU A 196 11.33 -14.74 -4.18
N LYS A 197 12.00 -15.89 -4.25
CA LYS A 197 11.62 -17.00 -5.13
C LYS A 197 10.20 -17.51 -4.83
N ALA A 198 9.88 -17.70 -3.56
CA ALA A 198 8.56 -18.15 -3.11
C ALA A 198 7.47 -17.12 -3.47
N ILE A 199 7.73 -15.84 -3.22
CA ILE A 199 6.80 -14.73 -3.53
C ILE A 199 6.54 -14.66 -5.03
N LEU A 200 7.59 -14.67 -5.86
CA LEU A 200 7.45 -14.62 -7.33
C LEU A 200 6.64 -15.81 -7.87
N ARG A 201 6.90 -17.03 -7.37
CA ARG A 201 6.13 -18.22 -7.77
C ARG A 201 4.67 -18.12 -7.35
N LYS A 202 4.40 -17.72 -6.10
CA LYS A 202 3.03 -17.53 -5.58
C LYS A 202 2.28 -16.48 -6.40
N ARG A 203 2.94 -15.38 -6.73
CA ARG A 203 2.37 -14.31 -7.57
C ARG A 203 2.06 -14.79 -8.98
N ALA A 204 2.96 -15.52 -9.61
CA ALA A 204 2.73 -16.09 -10.93
C ALA A 204 1.57 -17.10 -10.91
N ALA A 205 1.56 -18.02 -9.94
CA ALA A 205 0.51 -19.02 -9.80
C ALA A 205 -0.88 -18.40 -9.61
N SER A 206 -1.01 -17.30 -8.84
CA SER A 206 -2.28 -16.58 -8.67
C SER A 206 -2.84 -15.97 -9.96
N ARG A 207 -2.00 -15.86 -11.01
CA ARG A 207 -2.36 -15.40 -12.37
C ARG A 207 -2.43 -16.52 -13.39
N GLY A 208 -2.29 -17.77 -12.95
CA GLY A 208 -2.25 -18.92 -13.87
C GLY A 208 -0.96 -19.03 -14.68
N LEU A 209 0.11 -18.31 -14.28
CA LEU A 209 1.41 -18.36 -14.94
C LEU A 209 2.29 -19.45 -14.34
N GLU A 210 2.92 -20.25 -15.20
CA GLU A 210 3.96 -21.20 -14.80
C GLU A 210 5.35 -20.54 -14.88
N LEU A 211 5.97 -20.25 -13.74
CA LEU A 211 7.37 -19.84 -13.66
C LEU A 211 8.26 -21.04 -13.34
N SER A 212 9.09 -21.44 -14.30
CA SER A 212 10.13 -22.43 -14.02
C SER A 212 11.18 -21.90 -13.04
N GLY A 213 11.82 -22.80 -12.27
CA GLY A 213 12.90 -22.42 -11.35
C GLY A 213 14.03 -21.66 -12.07
N ALA A 214 14.37 -22.06 -13.30
CA ALA A 214 15.39 -21.40 -14.10
C ALA A 214 15.02 -19.95 -14.47
N VAL A 215 13.74 -19.66 -14.72
CA VAL A 215 13.25 -18.31 -15.00
C VAL A 215 13.33 -17.43 -13.75
N VAL A 216 12.91 -17.94 -12.58
CA VAL A 216 12.99 -17.21 -11.32
C VAL A 216 14.46 -16.92 -10.97
N ASP A 217 15.34 -17.88 -11.10
CA ASP A 217 16.76 -17.70 -10.87
C ASP A 217 17.41 -16.72 -11.85
N TYR A 218 16.93 -16.68 -13.08
CA TYR A 218 17.36 -15.70 -14.08
C TYR A 218 16.96 -14.29 -13.67
N LEU A 219 15.70 -14.07 -13.27
CA LEU A 219 15.20 -12.76 -12.84
C LEU A 219 15.99 -12.24 -11.63
N LEU A 220 16.22 -13.06 -10.61
CA LEU A 220 16.95 -12.65 -9.40
C LEU A 220 18.45 -12.38 -9.65
N ARG A 221 19.05 -12.94 -10.72
CA ARG A 221 20.45 -12.69 -11.07
C ARG A 221 20.66 -11.46 -11.94
N HIS A 222 19.69 -11.14 -12.78
CA HIS A 222 19.85 -10.12 -13.83
C HIS A 222 19.07 -8.84 -13.57
N GLU A 223 18.12 -8.87 -12.62
CA GLU A 223 17.31 -7.72 -12.25
C GLU A 223 17.61 -7.25 -10.83
N CYS A 224 17.10 -6.08 -10.50
CA CYS A 224 17.17 -5.55 -9.15
C CYS A 224 16.47 -6.50 -8.15
N ARG A 225 17.05 -6.70 -6.96
CA ARG A 225 16.47 -7.52 -5.88
C ARG A 225 15.35 -6.80 -5.11
N ASP A 226 14.92 -5.66 -5.59
CA ASP A 226 13.76 -4.97 -5.05
C ASP A 226 12.48 -5.73 -5.44
N LEU A 227 11.72 -6.16 -4.41
CA LEU A 227 10.52 -6.95 -4.62
C LEU A 227 9.48 -6.21 -5.47
N GLU A 228 9.35 -4.91 -5.30
CA GLU A 228 8.37 -4.11 -6.03
C GLU A 228 8.71 -4.03 -7.53
N VAL A 229 9.99 -3.85 -7.83
CA VAL A 229 10.51 -3.88 -9.21
C VAL A 229 10.28 -5.25 -9.84
N LEU A 230 10.58 -6.33 -9.11
CA LEU A 230 10.38 -7.70 -9.59
C LEU A 230 8.90 -8.04 -9.84
N LEU A 231 7.99 -7.59 -8.97
CA LEU A 231 6.55 -7.79 -9.15
C LEU A 231 6.02 -6.97 -10.32
N SER A 232 6.42 -5.71 -10.47
CA SER A 232 6.05 -4.87 -11.62
C SER A 232 6.55 -5.47 -12.94
N LEU A 233 7.77 -6.00 -12.93
CA LEU A 233 8.32 -6.70 -14.09
C LEU A 233 7.50 -7.95 -14.44
N LEU A 234 7.13 -8.74 -13.42
CA LEU A 234 6.30 -9.92 -13.62
C LEU A 234 4.94 -9.55 -14.21
N ASP A 235 4.33 -8.45 -13.77
CA ASP A 235 3.06 -7.95 -14.30
C ASP A 235 3.17 -7.54 -15.77
N ARG A 236 4.27 -6.88 -16.16
CA ARG A 236 4.56 -6.53 -17.56
C ARG A 236 4.79 -7.77 -18.43
N LEU A 237 5.55 -8.75 -17.92
CA LEU A 237 5.82 -10.01 -18.63
C LEU A 237 4.54 -10.84 -18.82
N ASP A 238 3.61 -10.81 -17.86
CA ASP A 238 2.30 -11.45 -17.96
C ASP A 238 1.49 -10.86 -19.12
N LEU A 239 1.34 -9.53 -19.16
CA LEU A 239 0.64 -8.84 -20.24
C LEU A 239 1.26 -9.12 -21.61
N ALA A 240 2.59 -9.10 -21.71
CA ALA A 240 3.30 -9.40 -22.97
C ALA A 240 3.12 -10.87 -23.39
N ALA A 241 3.19 -11.81 -22.44
CA ALA A 241 2.99 -13.24 -22.71
C ALA A 241 1.56 -13.54 -23.21
N LEU A 242 0.57 -12.86 -22.61
CA LEU A 242 -0.82 -12.96 -23.01
C LEU A 242 -1.04 -12.39 -24.42
N ALA A 243 -0.50 -11.22 -24.71
CA ALA A 243 -0.62 -10.54 -26.01
C ALA A 243 0.04 -11.35 -27.14
N GLU A 244 1.20 -11.96 -26.89
CA GLU A 244 1.94 -12.74 -27.88
C GLU A 244 1.59 -14.24 -27.85
N GLN A 245 0.70 -14.68 -26.95
CA GLN A 245 0.32 -16.10 -26.72
C GLN A 245 1.54 -17.01 -26.51
N ARG A 246 2.55 -16.53 -25.79
CA ARG A 246 3.82 -17.21 -25.54
C ARG A 246 4.02 -17.53 -24.06
N ARG A 247 4.72 -18.64 -23.79
CA ARG A 247 5.11 -19.00 -22.41
C ARG A 247 6.27 -18.12 -21.92
N LEU A 248 6.33 -17.89 -20.61
CA LEU A 248 7.44 -17.20 -19.96
C LEU A 248 8.71 -18.07 -19.97
N THR A 249 9.55 -17.86 -20.95
CA THR A 249 10.85 -18.52 -21.11
C THR A 249 11.98 -17.49 -20.97
N ILE A 250 13.20 -17.94 -20.64
CA ILE A 250 14.36 -17.02 -20.55
C ILE A 250 14.58 -16.23 -21.85
N PRO A 251 14.52 -16.84 -23.06
CA PRO A 251 14.62 -16.08 -24.30
C PRO A 251 13.56 -14.99 -24.45
N PHE A 252 12.29 -15.32 -24.14
CA PHE A 252 11.19 -14.35 -24.17
C PHE A 252 11.42 -13.18 -23.21
N ILE A 253 11.82 -13.46 -21.96
CA ILE A 253 12.11 -12.43 -20.97
C ILE A 253 13.24 -11.51 -21.44
N ARG A 254 14.34 -12.08 -21.98
CA ARG A 254 15.43 -11.30 -22.56
C ARG A 254 14.98 -10.37 -23.68
N GLU A 255 14.07 -10.83 -24.51
CA GLU A 255 13.50 -10.03 -25.59
C GLU A 255 12.68 -8.86 -25.02
N GLN A 256 11.80 -9.11 -24.05
CA GLN A 256 10.98 -8.09 -23.41
C GLN A 256 11.80 -7.05 -22.60
N LEU A 257 12.88 -7.49 -21.94
CA LEU A 257 13.78 -6.59 -21.21
C LEU A 257 14.58 -5.65 -22.11
N ARG A 258 14.83 -6.04 -23.37
CA ARG A 258 15.52 -5.20 -24.36
C ARG A 258 14.60 -4.17 -25.01
N ARG A 259 13.27 -4.38 -24.98
CA ARG A 259 12.30 -3.43 -25.51
C ARG A 259 12.19 -2.26 -24.52
N PRO A 260 12.42 -1.00 -24.93
CA PRO A 260 12.18 0.14 -24.05
C PRO A 260 10.71 0.11 -23.58
N PRO A 261 10.43 0.56 -22.32
CA PRO A 261 9.05 0.67 -21.85
C PRO A 261 8.28 1.53 -22.85
N GLY A 262 7.22 0.97 -23.43
CA GLY A 262 6.40 1.66 -24.41
C GLY A 262 5.86 2.96 -23.80
N ARG A 263 6.00 4.05 -24.54
CA ARG A 263 5.25 5.28 -24.28
C ARG A 263 3.80 4.96 -24.63
N GLU A 264 2.96 4.81 -23.63
CA GLU A 264 1.52 5.05 -23.74
C GLU A 264 1.19 6.50 -23.52
#